data_8830dfa9da09aa1408825d25d7507974
#
_entry.id   8830dfa9da09aa1408825d25d7507974
#
_cell.length_a   1.000
_cell.length_b   1.000
_cell.length_c   1.000
_cell.angle_alpha   90.00
_cell.angle_beta   90.00
_cell.angle_gamma   90.00
#
_symmetry.space_group_name_H-M   'P 1'
#
loop_
_entity.id
_entity.type
_entity.pdbx_description
1 polymer ?
#
loop_
_entity_poly.entity_id
_entity_poly.type
_entity_poly.pdbx_seq_one_letter_code
_entity_poly.pdbx_strand_id
1 'polypeptide(L)'
;MKTAELELNREIMSEAEWLVARKDLLTREKEFTRQRDALSAARRQLPMVKVEKQYVFDGPKGKETLSDLFDGRSQLVVYHFMFGPDWQEGCKSCSYLADHFDGANWHLPHRDVSFVATSRAPLSKLQAYKKRMGWRFKWVSSEKNDFNFDYHVSFTAEDEKKNKAYYNYADGEYINDEMPGLSVFFKDETGDVFHTYSTYARGLDILVGAYNFLDLVPKGRDEDNLDFTMEWLRRHDEY
;
A
#
# COMPACT_ATOMS: atom_id res chain seq x y z
N MET A 1 29.59 4.80 8.74
CA MET A 1 28.89 3.68 9.40
C MET A 1 29.60 2.40 9.04
N LYS A 2 30.11 1.65 10.04
CA LYS A 2 30.69 0.33 9.79
C LYS A 2 29.55 -0.61 9.42
N THR A 3 29.52 -1.08 8.18
CA THR A 3 28.74 -2.25 7.80
C THR A 3 29.23 -3.42 8.65
N ALA A 4 28.37 -3.91 9.57
CA ALA A 4 28.60 -5.22 10.16
C ALA A 4 28.63 -6.20 8.98
N GLU A 5 29.75 -6.86 8.77
CA GLU A 5 29.86 -7.99 7.86
C GLU A 5 28.93 -9.07 8.42
N LEU A 6 27.75 -9.21 7.82
CA LEU A 6 26.91 -10.39 8.03
C LEU A 6 27.71 -11.56 7.45
N GLU A 7 28.38 -12.34 8.30
CA GLU A 7 28.96 -13.61 7.88
C GLU A 7 27.80 -14.49 7.42
N LEU A 8 27.71 -14.70 6.11
CA LEU A 8 26.78 -15.67 5.52
C LEU A 8 27.23 -17.06 5.94
N ASN A 9 26.81 -17.51 7.11
CA ASN A 9 27.10 -18.86 7.60
C ASN A 9 26.26 -19.88 6.80
N ARG A 10 26.64 -20.08 5.53
CA ARG A 10 26.01 -21.03 4.63
C ARG A 10 26.98 -22.14 4.29
N GLU A 11 26.47 -23.35 4.31
CA GLU A 11 27.22 -24.53 3.92
C GLU A 11 27.52 -24.48 2.42
N ILE A 12 28.78 -24.79 2.05
CA ILE A 12 29.23 -24.92 0.66
C ILE A 12 29.19 -26.40 0.32
N MET A 13 28.43 -26.76 -0.70
CA MET A 13 28.23 -28.15 -1.11
C MET A 13 28.43 -28.32 -2.61
N SER A 14 28.44 -29.55 -3.08
CA SER A 14 28.46 -29.85 -4.52
C SER A 14 27.12 -29.43 -5.20
N GLU A 15 27.17 -29.20 -6.51
CA GLU A 15 25.99 -28.90 -7.30
C GLU A 15 24.90 -29.97 -7.16
N ALA A 16 25.28 -31.25 -7.09
CA ALA A 16 24.35 -32.35 -6.94
C ALA A 16 23.61 -32.32 -5.61
N GLU A 17 24.31 -32.06 -4.51
CA GLU A 17 23.73 -31.90 -3.16
C GLU A 17 22.84 -30.64 -3.10
N TRP A 18 23.30 -29.51 -3.65
CA TRP A 18 22.53 -28.29 -3.76
C TRP A 18 21.23 -28.51 -4.52
N LEU A 19 21.27 -29.27 -5.64
CA LEU A 19 20.06 -29.56 -6.43
C LEU A 19 19.02 -30.36 -5.65
N VAL A 20 19.44 -31.24 -4.75
CA VAL A 20 18.51 -31.96 -3.85
C VAL A 20 17.82 -30.98 -2.92
N ALA A 21 18.59 -30.15 -2.22
CA ALA A 21 18.04 -29.13 -1.31
C ALA A 21 17.15 -28.12 -2.05
N ARG A 22 17.54 -27.71 -3.28
CA ARG A 22 16.75 -26.79 -4.12
C ARG A 22 15.41 -27.38 -4.55
N LYS A 23 15.35 -28.66 -4.85
CA LYS A 23 14.10 -29.36 -5.21
C LYS A 23 13.15 -29.48 -4.02
N ASP A 24 13.68 -29.70 -2.82
CA ASP A 24 12.87 -29.71 -1.59
C ASP A 24 12.26 -28.31 -1.34
N LEU A 25 13.07 -27.27 -1.41
CA LEU A 25 12.58 -25.90 -1.31
C LEU A 25 11.52 -25.58 -2.39
N LEU A 26 11.71 -26.03 -3.65
CA LEU A 26 10.75 -25.84 -4.74
C LEU A 26 9.38 -26.47 -4.41
N THR A 27 9.35 -27.58 -3.70
CA THR A 27 8.08 -28.21 -3.28
C THR A 27 7.31 -27.29 -2.33
N ARG A 28 8.00 -26.66 -1.38
CA ARG A 28 7.42 -25.67 -0.45
C ARG A 28 6.96 -24.39 -1.15
N GLU A 29 7.75 -23.90 -2.11
CA GLU A 29 7.39 -22.73 -2.93
C GLU A 29 6.10 -22.99 -3.76
N LYS A 30 5.96 -24.16 -4.33
CA LYS A 30 4.74 -24.57 -5.05
C LYS A 30 3.53 -24.63 -4.12
N GLU A 31 3.70 -25.14 -2.91
CA GLU A 31 2.63 -25.18 -1.93
C GLU A 31 2.22 -23.76 -1.49
N PHE A 32 3.17 -22.89 -1.20
CA PHE A 32 2.91 -21.49 -0.92
C PHE A 32 2.16 -20.79 -2.06
N THR A 33 2.52 -21.08 -3.32
CA THR A 33 1.82 -20.54 -4.49
C THR A 33 0.34 -20.97 -4.50
N ARG A 34 0.03 -22.24 -4.23
CA ARG A 34 -1.36 -22.72 -4.14
C ARG A 34 -2.13 -22.06 -3.01
N GLN A 35 -1.51 -21.90 -1.85
CA GLN A 35 -2.12 -21.21 -0.70
C GLN A 35 -2.41 -19.74 -1.02
N ARG A 36 -1.49 -19.05 -1.69
CA ARG A 36 -1.69 -17.68 -2.15
C ARG A 36 -2.84 -17.56 -3.14
N ASP A 37 -2.96 -18.50 -4.08
CA ASP A 37 -4.05 -18.52 -5.05
C ASP A 37 -5.40 -18.78 -4.37
N ALA A 38 -5.45 -19.70 -3.40
CA ALA A 38 -6.64 -19.97 -2.60
C ALA A 38 -7.06 -18.74 -1.77
N LEU A 39 -6.11 -18.07 -1.13
CA LEU A 39 -6.38 -16.82 -0.39
C LEU A 39 -6.89 -15.71 -1.32
N SER A 40 -6.33 -15.59 -2.53
CA SER A 40 -6.79 -14.62 -3.52
C SER A 40 -8.21 -14.94 -4.00
N ALA A 41 -8.57 -16.21 -4.14
CA ALA A 41 -9.94 -16.63 -4.43
C ALA A 41 -10.89 -16.29 -3.27
N ALA A 42 -10.49 -16.54 -2.02
CA ALA A 42 -11.26 -16.19 -0.83
C ALA A 42 -11.53 -14.68 -0.72
N ARG A 43 -10.55 -13.83 -1.02
CA ARG A 43 -10.76 -12.36 -1.07
C ARG A 43 -11.86 -11.97 -2.04
N ARG A 44 -11.95 -12.62 -3.22
CA ARG A 44 -13.01 -12.34 -4.21
C ARG A 44 -14.40 -12.82 -3.78
N GLN A 45 -14.50 -13.62 -2.74
CA GLN A 45 -15.76 -14.13 -2.17
C GLN A 45 -16.19 -13.35 -0.91
N LEU A 46 -15.42 -12.36 -0.48
CA LEU A 46 -15.83 -11.52 0.64
C LEU A 46 -17.15 -10.81 0.32
N PRO A 47 -18.09 -10.72 1.28
CA PRO A 47 -19.27 -9.87 1.14
C PRO A 47 -18.86 -8.41 0.87
N MET A 48 -19.69 -7.72 0.10
CA MET A 48 -19.51 -6.31 -0.22
C MET A 48 -20.41 -5.43 0.66
N VAL A 49 -19.97 -4.22 0.97
CA VAL A 49 -20.74 -3.22 1.71
C VAL A 49 -21.04 -2.05 0.79
N LYS A 50 -22.33 -1.70 0.62
CA LYS A 50 -22.71 -0.51 -0.16
C LYS A 50 -22.20 0.75 0.51
N VAL A 51 -21.57 1.64 -0.26
CA VAL A 51 -21.09 2.94 0.19
C VAL A 51 -22.21 3.95 0.06
N GLU A 52 -22.91 4.23 1.16
CA GLU A 52 -24.02 5.17 1.18
C GLU A 52 -23.57 6.64 1.26
N LYS A 53 -22.42 6.89 1.90
CA LYS A 53 -21.86 8.23 2.10
C LYS A 53 -21.26 8.77 0.82
N GLN A 54 -21.61 10.00 0.48
CA GLN A 54 -21.01 10.70 -0.66
C GLN A 54 -19.68 11.34 -0.25
N TYR A 55 -18.62 10.95 -0.91
CA TYR A 55 -17.30 11.56 -0.77
C TYR A 55 -16.98 12.40 -1.99
N VAL A 56 -16.49 13.62 -1.75
CA VAL A 56 -16.06 14.54 -2.82
C VAL A 56 -14.62 14.94 -2.54
N PHE A 57 -13.74 14.62 -3.46
CA PHE A 57 -12.30 14.86 -3.39
C PHE A 57 -11.92 16.10 -4.20
N ASP A 58 -10.83 16.77 -3.82
CA ASP A 58 -10.17 17.72 -4.67
C ASP A 58 -9.20 16.96 -5.60
N GLY A 59 -9.54 16.89 -6.89
CA GLY A 59 -8.76 16.18 -7.90
C GLY A 59 -8.11 17.12 -8.91
N PRO A 60 -7.19 16.61 -9.75
CA PRO A 60 -6.48 17.42 -10.76
C PRO A 60 -7.40 18.11 -11.78
N LYS A 61 -8.60 17.58 -11.96
CA LYS A 61 -9.61 18.12 -12.89
C LYS A 61 -10.73 18.89 -12.19
N GLY A 62 -10.63 19.12 -10.89
CA GLY A 62 -11.65 19.75 -10.06
C GLY A 62 -12.21 18.81 -8.99
N LYS A 63 -13.46 19.05 -8.56
CA LYS A 63 -14.13 18.17 -7.60
C LYS A 63 -14.51 16.85 -8.27
N GLU A 64 -14.21 15.74 -7.62
CA GLU A 64 -14.51 14.39 -8.09
C GLU A 64 -15.14 13.57 -6.96
N THR A 65 -16.25 12.91 -7.28
CA THR A 65 -16.90 11.96 -6.34
C THR A 65 -16.12 10.64 -6.31
N LEU A 66 -16.40 9.78 -5.32
CA LEU A 66 -15.85 8.42 -5.30
C LEU A 66 -16.20 7.66 -6.60
N SER A 67 -17.41 7.86 -7.14
CA SER A 67 -17.82 7.25 -8.41
C SER A 67 -17.03 7.77 -9.62
N ASP A 68 -16.61 9.05 -9.62
CA ASP A 68 -15.81 9.63 -10.69
C ASP A 68 -14.37 9.06 -10.70
N LEU A 69 -13.86 8.62 -9.54
CA LEU A 69 -12.52 8.04 -9.43
C LEU A 69 -12.36 6.72 -10.18
N PHE A 70 -13.45 6.04 -10.50
CA PHE A 70 -13.44 4.83 -11.33
C PHE A 70 -13.04 5.10 -12.79
N ASP A 71 -13.13 6.37 -13.25
CA ASP A 71 -12.68 6.77 -14.59
C ASP A 71 -13.22 5.86 -15.71
N GLY A 72 -14.52 5.53 -15.63
CA GLY A 72 -15.25 4.68 -16.59
C GLY A 72 -15.08 3.17 -16.40
N ARG A 73 -14.39 2.71 -15.35
CA ARG A 73 -14.17 1.29 -15.02
C ARG A 73 -15.09 0.84 -13.92
N SER A 74 -15.19 -0.48 -13.74
CA SER A 74 -16.02 -1.07 -12.68
C SER A 74 -15.26 -1.34 -11.38
N GLN A 75 -13.92 -1.31 -11.39
CA GLN A 75 -13.08 -1.61 -10.22
C GLN A 75 -12.17 -0.43 -9.90
N LEU A 76 -12.05 -0.11 -8.61
CA LEU A 76 -11.20 0.97 -8.13
C LEU A 76 -10.33 0.48 -6.97
N VAL A 77 -9.03 0.73 -7.07
CA VAL A 77 -8.06 0.59 -5.99
C VAL A 77 -7.66 1.97 -5.50
N VAL A 78 -7.87 2.23 -4.21
CA VAL A 78 -7.47 3.48 -3.56
C VAL A 78 -6.34 3.20 -2.57
N TYR A 79 -5.18 3.77 -2.81
CA TYR A 79 -4.08 3.74 -1.85
C TYR A 79 -4.14 4.96 -0.93
N HIS A 80 -4.23 4.72 0.37
CA HIS A 80 -4.19 5.76 1.39
C HIS A 80 -2.72 6.08 1.70
N PHE A 81 -2.22 7.13 1.05
CA PHE A 81 -0.86 7.60 1.19
C PHE A 81 -0.76 8.57 2.36
N MET A 82 0.11 8.30 3.33
CA MET A 82 0.31 9.14 4.50
C MET A 82 0.93 10.50 4.12
N PHE A 83 0.10 11.51 4.04
CA PHE A 83 0.49 12.90 3.84
C PHE A 83 -0.57 13.79 4.49
N GLY A 84 -0.33 14.14 5.77
CA GLY A 84 -1.23 14.99 6.56
C GLY A 84 -1.22 16.44 6.08
N PRO A 85 -2.24 17.25 6.45
CA PRO A 85 -2.37 18.64 6.03
C PRO A 85 -1.16 19.51 6.39
N ASP A 86 -0.60 19.30 7.58
CA ASP A 86 0.51 20.08 8.12
C ASP A 86 1.90 19.52 7.77
N TRP A 87 1.96 18.32 7.17
CA TRP A 87 3.22 17.71 6.79
C TRP A 87 3.89 18.47 5.65
N GLN A 88 5.22 18.59 5.70
CA GLN A 88 5.99 19.24 4.65
C GLN A 88 6.24 18.33 3.45
N GLU A 89 6.33 17.03 3.67
CA GLU A 89 6.62 16.00 2.69
C GLU A 89 5.81 14.73 2.95
N GLY A 90 5.59 13.95 1.91
CA GLY A 90 4.96 12.64 2.04
C GLY A 90 5.84 11.63 2.79
N CYS A 91 5.21 10.65 3.44
CA CYS A 91 5.88 9.57 4.15
C CYS A 91 6.88 8.83 3.25
N LYS A 92 8.08 8.52 3.76
CA LYS A 92 9.14 7.80 3.02
C LYS A 92 8.71 6.40 2.62
N SER A 93 8.14 5.62 3.55
CA SER A 93 7.66 4.26 3.28
C SER A 93 6.51 4.25 2.27
N CYS A 94 5.58 5.21 2.34
CA CYS A 94 4.54 5.36 1.33
C CYS A 94 5.11 5.74 -0.04
N SER A 95 6.17 6.55 -0.08
CA SER A 95 6.86 6.90 -1.32
C SER A 95 7.53 5.68 -1.95
N TYR A 96 8.16 4.85 -1.14
CA TYR A 96 8.72 3.57 -1.57
C TYR A 96 7.67 2.64 -2.18
N LEU A 97 6.49 2.50 -1.53
CA LEU A 97 5.39 1.75 -2.12
C LEU A 97 4.92 2.38 -3.45
N ALA A 98 4.79 3.71 -3.48
CA ALA A 98 4.30 4.44 -4.66
C ALA A 98 5.19 4.26 -5.90
N ASP A 99 6.49 4.14 -5.74
CA ASP A 99 7.42 3.83 -6.81
C ASP A 99 7.09 2.52 -7.54
N HIS A 100 6.52 1.53 -6.82
CA HIS A 100 6.10 0.26 -7.40
C HIS A 100 4.71 0.35 -8.07
N PHE A 101 3.82 1.21 -7.59
CA PHE A 101 2.48 1.36 -8.14
C PHE A 101 2.49 2.04 -9.50
N ASP A 102 3.38 3.01 -9.71
CA ASP A 102 3.40 3.80 -10.93
C ASP A 102 3.65 2.94 -12.17
N GLY A 103 4.51 1.90 -12.04
CA GLY A 103 4.72 0.92 -13.10
C GLY A 103 3.51 0.02 -13.33
N ALA A 104 2.86 -0.46 -12.27
CA ALA A 104 1.68 -1.33 -12.36
C ALA A 104 0.49 -0.62 -13.03
N ASN A 105 0.39 0.69 -12.87
CA ASN A 105 -0.73 1.50 -13.38
C ASN A 105 -0.82 1.54 -14.92
N TRP A 106 0.22 1.12 -15.65
CA TRP A 106 0.11 0.91 -17.10
C TRP A 106 -0.77 -0.27 -17.47
N HIS A 107 -0.85 -1.29 -16.63
CA HIS A 107 -1.50 -2.56 -16.93
C HIS A 107 -2.92 -2.66 -16.34
N LEU A 108 -3.14 -2.08 -15.16
CA LEU A 108 -4.41 -2.17 -14.44
C LEU A 108 -5.63 -1.73 -15.28
N PRO A 109 -5.58 -0.61 -16.05
CA PRO A 109 -6.70 -0.17 -16.86
C PRO A 109 -7.15 -1.18 -17.92
N HIS A 110 -6.23 -2.02 -18.42
CA HIS A 110 -6.54 -3.08 -19.39
C HIS A 110 -7.24 -4.29 -18.77
N ARG A 111 -7.39 -4.29 -17.44
CA ARG A 111 -8.14 -5.29 -16.66
C ARG A 111 -9.29 -4.65 -15.88
N ASP A 112 -9.81 -3.53 -16.40
CA ASP A 112 -10.96 -2.83 -15.82
C ASP A 112 -10.74 -2.36 -14.39
N VAL A 113 -9.50 -1.90 -14.07
CA VAL A 113 -9.13 -1.41 -12.74
C VAL A 113 -8.57 -0.01 -12.83
N SER A 114 -9.16 0.93 -12.09
CA SER A 114 -8.59 2.26 -11.82
C SER A 114 -7.76 2.22 -10.55
N PHE A 115 -6.63 2.93 -10.55
CA PHE A 115 -5.79 3.14 -9.39
C PHE A 115 -5.70 4.63 -9.05
N VAL A 116 -5.93 4.97 -7.79
CA VAL A 116 -5.87 6.34 -7.28
C VAL A 116 -5.17 6.34 -5.92
N ALA A 117 -4.28 7.30 -5.69
CA ALA A 117 -3.82 7.61 -4.34
C ALA A 117 -4.70 8.71 -3.72
N THR A 118 -4.91 8.65 -2.40
CA THR A 118 -5.58 9.70 -1.63
C THR A 118 -4.76 10.07 -0.40
N SER A 119 -4.82 11.34 0.00
CA SER A 119 -4.17 11.88 1.20
C SER A 119 -4.95 13.09 1.71
N ARG A 120 -4.76 13.45 3.00
CA ARG A 120 -5.40 14.63 3.57
C ARG A 120 -4.64 15.94 3.32
N ALA A 121 -3.42 15.91 2.82
CA ALA A 121 -2.74 17.16 2.44
C ALA A 121 -3.51 17.90 1.32
N PRO A 122 -3.45 19.24 1.26
CA PRO A 122 -4.02 20.04 0.18
C PRO A 122 -3.55 19.57 -1.20
N LEU A 123 -4.44 19.59 -2.19
CA LEU A 123 -4.13 19.13 -3.54
C LEU A 123 -2.86 19.75 -4.13
N SER A 124 -2.60 21.03 -3.85
CA SER A 124 -1.39 21.73 -4.34
C SER A 124 -0.10 21.08 -3.82
N LYS A 125 -0.06 20.66 -2.54
CA LYS A 125 1.07 19.92 -1.96
C LYS A 125 1.23 18.55 -2.64
N LEU A 126 0.12 17.82 -2.82
CA LEU A 126 0.14 16.51 -3.47
C LEU A 126 0.69 16.59 -4.89
N GLN A 127 0.24 17.57 -5.69
CA GLN A 127 0.70 17.74 -7.07
C GLN A 127 2.17 18.15 -7.15
N ALA A 128 2.63 19.03 -6.24
CA ALA A 128 4.05 19.41 -6.18
C ALA A 128 4.95 18.22 -5.83
N TYR A 129 4.55 17.41 -4.83
CA TYR A 129 5.28 16.23 -4.42
C TYR A 129 5.27 15.14 -5.49
N LYS A 130 4.10 14.86 -6.11
CA LYS A 130 3.97 13.94 -7.23
C LYS A 130 4.89 14.33 -8.40
N LYS A 131 4.96 15.62 -8.72
CA LYS A 131 5.86 16.14 -9.78
C LYS A 131 7.33 15.93 -9.42
N ARG A 132 7.74 16.20 -8.17
CA ARG A 132 9.08 15.93 -7.66
C ARG A 132 9.46 14.46 -7.84
N MET A 133 8.56 13.56 -7.44
CA MET A 133 8.77 12.11 -7.49
C MET A 133 8.54 11.50 -8.89
N GLY A 134 8.14 12.27 -9.90
CA GLY A 134 7.95 11.78 -11.26
C GLY A 134 6.79 10.81 -11.45
N TRP A 135 5.89 10.65 -10.48
CA TRP A 135 4.78 9.71 -10.55
C TRP A 135 3.66 10.19 -11.50
N ARG A 136 2.95 9.23 -12.11
CA ARG A 136 1.90 9.48 -13.11
C ARG A 136 0.51 9.13 -12.62
N PHE A 137 0.38 8.23 -11.64
CA PHE A 137 -0.93 7.83 -11.10
C PHE A 137 -1.74 9.04 -10.62
N LYS A 138 -3.07 8.92 -10.63
CA LYS A 138 -3.97 9.93 -10.12
C LYS A 138 -3.83 10.05 -8.60
N TRP A 139 -3.73 11.27 -8.09
CA TRP A 139 -3.67 11.56 -6.67
C TRP A 139 -4.67 12.65 -6.33
N VAL A 140 -5.58 12.38 -5.41
CA VAL A 140 -6.64 13.28 -4.98
C VAL A 140 -6.50 13.62 -3.50
N SER A 141 -7.02 14.80 -3.11
CA SER A 141 -7.05 15.21 -1.71
C SER A 141 -8.41 14.91 -1.08
N SER A 142 -8.38 14.27 0.09
CA SER A 142 -9.50 14.05 0.99
C SER A 142 -9.56 15.07 2.14
N GLU A 143 -8.81 16.18 2.06
CA GLU A 143 -8.71 17.21 3.10
C GLU A 143 -10.08 17.69 3.63
N LYS A 144 -11.07 17.77 2.72
CA LYS A 144 -12.41 18.35 2.99
C LYS A 144 -13.52 17.32 3.15
N ASN A 145 -13.16 16.06 3.37
CA ASN A 145 -14.13 15.00 3.62
C ASN A 145 -13.59 13.99 4.63
N ASP A 146 -14.44 13.10 5.11
CA ASP A 146 -14.09 12.13 6.15
C ASP A 146 -13.57 10.80 5.60
N PHE A 147 -13.28 10.68 4.30
CA PHE A 147 -12.94 9.40 3.67
C PHE A 147 -11.81 8.65 4.38
N ASN A 148 -10.71 9.33 4.68
CA ASN A 148 -9.58 8.68 5.36
C ASN A 148 -9.92 8.28 6.81
N PHE A 149 -10.79 9.02 7.51
CA PHE A 149 -11.26 8.67 8.84
C PHE A 149 -12.20 7.46 8.80
N ASP A 150 -13.15 7.43 7.86
CA ASP A 150 -14.11 6.33 7.70
C ASP A 150 -13.42 5.01 7.28
N TYR A 151 -12.26 5.09 6.61
CA TYR A 151 -11.42 3.93 6.28
C TYR A 151 -10.27 3.71 7.27
N HIS A 152 -10.33 4.32 8.46
CA HIS A 152 -9.45 4.10 9.61
C HIS A 152 -7.96 4.27 9.29
N VAL A 153 -7.61 5.26 8.48
CA VAL A 153 -6.23 5.60 8.12
C VAL A 153 -5.84 7.03 8.51
N SER A 154 -6.76 7.77 9.11
CA SER A 154 -6.51 9.08 9.73
C SER A 154 -7.16 9.13 11.09
N PHE A 155 -6.53 9.79 12.04
CA PHE A 155 -6.93 9.81 13.43
C PHE A 155 -7.05 11.25 13.94
N THR A 156 -7.87 11.42 14.97
CA THR A 156 -8.18 12.73 15.56
C THR A 156 -7.24 13.07 16.71
N ALA A 157 -7.19 14.34 17.08
CA ALA A 157 -6.50 14.78 18.31
C ALA A 157 -7.10 14.14 19.58
N GLU A 158 -8.32 13.62 19.52
CA GLU A 158 -8.93 12.89 20.64
C GLU A 158 -8.38 11.46 20.74
N ASP A 159 -8.15 10.79 19.60
CA ASP A 159 -7.52 9.47 19.55
C ASP A 159 -6.08 9.56 20.10
N GLU A 160 -5.34 10.60 19.72
CA GLU A 160 -4.02 10.89 20.27
C GLU A 160 -4.04 11.08 21.80
N LYS A 161 -4.96 11.94 22.31
CA LYS A 161 -5.10 12.19 23.75
C LYS A 161 -5.45 10.94 24.54
N LYS A 162 -6.24 10.04 23.94
CA LYS A 162 -6.62 8.75 24.53
C LYS A 162 -5.55 7.69 24.37
N ASN A 163 -4.50 7.95 23.59
CA ASN A 163 -3.52 6.97 23.12
C ASN A 163 -4.19 5.71 22.56
N LYS A 164 -5.26 5.88 21.77
CA LYS A 164 -6.06 4.77 21.25
C LYS A 164 -6.50 5.05 19.81
N ALA A 165 -6.29 4.08 18.92
CA ALA A 165 -6.73 4.13 17.54
C ALA A 165 -7.30 2.76 17.11
N TYR A 166 -8.36 2.79 16.28
CA TYR A 166 -8.82 1.60 15.59
C TYR A 166 -8.15 1.52 14.23
N TYR A 167 -7.25 0.57 14.05
CA TYR A 167 -6.49 0.39 12.82
C TYR A 167 -6.29 -1.09 12.51
N ASN A 168 -6.29 -1.46 11.26
CA ASN A 168 -6.09 -2.84 10.80
C ASN A 168 -7.03 -3.85 11.52
N TYR A 169 -8.31 -3.47 11.64
CA TYR A 169 -9.39 -4.25 12.24
C TYR A 169 -9.25 -4.55 13.74
N ALA A 170 -8.45 -3.78 14.46
CA ALA A 170 -8.28 -3.91 15.89
C ALA A 170 -8.11 -2.56 16.59
N ASP A 171 -8.55 -2.50 17.83
CA ASP A 171 -8.16 -1.41 18.75
C ASP A 171 -6.69 -1.57 19.15
N GLY A 172 -5.93 -0.49 19.10
CA GLY A 172 -4.51 -0.44 19.45
C GLY A 172 -4.08 0.92 19.97
N GLU A 173 -2.80 1.08 20.20
CA GLU A 173 -2.21 2.37 20.57
C GLU A 173 -2.20 3.33 19.37
N TYR A 174 -2.36 4.63 19.66
CA TYR A 174 -2.17 5.67 18.67
C TYR A 174 -0.68 5.75 18.29
N ILE A 175 -0.40 5.70 16.99
CA ILE A 175 0.99 5.74 16.47
C ILE A 175 1.26 7.08 15.78
N ASN A 176 0.31 7.52 14.93
CA ASN A 176 0.46 8.73 14.13
C ASN A 176 -0.93 9.23 13.71
N ASP A 177 -1.03 10.49 13.27
CA ASP A 177 -2.25 11.09 12.72
C ASP A 177 -2.66 10.51 11.36
N GLU A 178 -1.73 9.89 10.63
CA GLU A 178 -1.94 9.18 9.37
C GLU A 178 -1.32 7.78 9.42
N MET A 179 -2.00 6.79 8.87
CA MET A 179 -1.50 5.42 8.69
C MET A 179 -1.75 4.94 7.25
N PRO A 180 -0.92 4.01 6.71
CA PRO A 180 -1.08 3.56 5.34
C PRO A 180 -2.18 2.52 5.21
N GLY A 181 -2.85 2.48 4.06
CA GLY A 181 -3.84 1.47 3.75
C GLY A 181 -4.11 1.37 2.25
N LEU A 182 -4.86 0.35 1.88
CA LEU A 182 -5.38 0.19 0.54
C LEU A 182 -6.82 -0.31 0.63
N SER A 183 -7.72 0.36 -0.07
CA SER A 183 -9.14 0.00 -0.15
C SER A 183 -9.55 -0.29 -1.58
N VAL A 184 -10.40 -1.28 -1.77
CA VAL A 184 -10.88 -1.73 -3.08
C VAL A 184 -12.38 -1.58 -3.16
N PHE A 185 -12.86 -1.04 -4.29
CA PHE A 185 -14.26 -0.78 -4.55
C PHE A 185 -14.68 -1.40 -5.87
N PHE A 186 -15.95 -1.74 -5.94
CA PHE A 186 -16.64 -2.17 -7.14
C PHE A 186 -17.82 -1.23 -7.41
N LYS A 187 -18.06 -0.89 -8.67
CA LYS A 187 -19.21 -0.12 -9.12
C LYS A 187 -20.02 -0.98 -10.08
N ASP A 188 -21.29 -1.20 -9.76
CA ASP A 188 -22.17 -1.99 -10.58
C ASP A 188 -22.74 -1.19 -11.78
N GLU A 189 -23.55 -1.86 -12.60
CA GLU A 189 -24.17 -1.27 -13.79
C GLU A 189 -25.20 -0.18 -13.45
N THR A 190 -25.73 -0.14 -12.24
CA THR A 190 -26.66 0.90 -11.77
C THR A 190 -25.94 2.15 -11.29
N GLY A 191 -24.61 2.08 -11.11
CA GLY A 191 -23.75 3.14 -10.59
C GLY A 191 -23.57 3.11 -9.08
N ASP A 192 -24.11 2.11 -8.40
CA ASP A 192 -23.90 1.89 -6.97
C ASP A 192 -22.47 1.45 -6.70
N VAL A 193 -21.84 2.03 -5.67
CA VAL A 193 -20.47 1.73 -5.26
C VAL A 193 -20.46 0.84 -4.02
N PHE A 194 -19.65 -0.19 -4.06
CA PHE A 194 -19.48 -1.15 -2.97
C PHE A 194 -18.02 -1.20 -2.53
N HIS A 195 -17.77 -1.18 -1.22
CA HIS A 195 -16.48 -1.52 -0.63
C HIS A 195 -16.35 -3.05 -0.56
N THR A 196 -15.27 -3.59 -1.14
CA THR A 196 -15.09 -5.04 -1.29
C THR A 196 -13.93 -5.60 -0.45
N TYR A 197 -12.89 -4.76 -0.18
CA TYR A 197 -11.71 -5.20 0.56
C TYR A 197 -10.90 -4.02 1.05
N SER A 198 -10.27 -4.15 2.20
CA SER A 198 -9.18 -3.26 2.62
C SER A 198 -8.05 -4.07 3.25
N THR A 199 -6.84 -3.52 3.19
CA THR A 199 -5.66 -4.07 3.85
C THR A 199 -4.75 -2.95 4.32
N TYR A 200 -4.02 -3.21 5.41
CA TYR A 200 -3.24 -2.22 6.14
C TYR A 200 -1.89 -2.79 6.57
N ALA A 201 -1.01 -1.93 7.05
CA ALA A 201 0.28 -2.33 7.61
C ALA A 201 1.02 -3.34 6.71
N ARG A 202 1.50 -4.46 7.26
CA ARG A 202 2.22 -5.50 6.50
C ARG A 202 1.36 -6.23 5.44
N GLY A 203 0.04 -6.06 5.46
CA GLY A 203 -0.80 -6.53 4.35
C GLY A 203 -0.49 -5.85 3.01
N LEU A 204 0.23 -4.71 3.03
CA LEU A 204 0.72 -4.00 1.86
C LEU A 204 2.05 -4.56 1.29
N ASP A 205 2.76 -5.42 2.02
CA ASP A 205 4.08 -5.96 1.61
C ASP A 205 4.03 -6.65 0.24
N ILE A 206 2.91 -7.31 -0.09
CA ILE A 206 2.73 -7.98 -1.38
C ILE A 206 2.82 -7.04 -2.59
N LEU A 207 2.66 -5.73 -2.37
CA LEU A 207 2.71 -4.69 -3.39
C LEU A 207 4.09 -4.05 -3.52
N VAL A 208 5.03 -4.42 -2.66
CA VAL A 208 6.39 -3.88 -2.62
C VAL A 208 7.33 -4.76 -3.42
N GLY A 209 7.52 -4.45 -4.70
CA GLY A 209 8.37 -5.23 -5.60
C GLY A 209 9.81 -5.36 -5.11
N ALA A 210 10.42 -4.30 -4.56
CA ALA A 210 11.77 -4.36 -4.04
C ALA A 210 11.90 -5.34 -2.86
N TYR A 211 10.92 -5.43 -1.96
CA TYR A 211 10.93 -6.45 -0.91
C TYR A 211 10.88 -7.87 -1.48
N ASN A 212 10.09 -8.10 -2.52
CA ASN A 212 10.04 -9.39 -3.19
C ASN A 212 11.42 -9.79 -3.78
N PHE A 213 12.22 -8.83 -4.27
CA PHE A 213 13.59 -9.07 -4.70
C PHE A 213 14.54 -9.31 -3.53
N LEU A 214 14.44 -8.51 -2.46
CA LEU A 214 15.28 -8.67 -1.27
C LEU A 214 15.05 -10.02 -0.60
N ASP A 215 13.82 -10.51 -0.56
CA ASP A 215 13.49 -11.84 -0.02
C ASP A 215 14.12 -13.01 -0.83
N LEU A 216 14.64 -12.77 -2.04
CA LEU A 216 15.33 -13.77 -2.86
C LEU A 216 16.85 -13.76 -2.68
N VAL A 217 17.42 -12.68 -2.18
CA VAL A 217 18.89 -12.54 -2.06
C VAL A 217 19.39 -13.02 -0.71
N PRO A 218 20.70 -13.41 -0.61
CA PRO A 218 21.23 -14.03 0.59
C PRO A 218 21.11 -13.25 1.91
N LYS A 219 21.17 -11.94 1.86
CA LYS A 219 21.03 -11.08 3.05
C LYS A 219 19.58 -10.79 3.43
N GLY A 220 18.61 -11.08 2.53
CA GLY A 220 17.22 -10.73 2.76
C GLY A 220 17.01 -9.22 2.81
N ARG A 221 16.08 -8.77 3.62
CA ARG A 221 15.78 -7.34 3.84
C ARG A 221 16.78 -6.62 4.72
N ASP A 222 17.58 -7.37 5.48
CA ASP A 222 18.63 -6.89 6.41
C ASP A 222 18.10 -5.84 7.42
N GLU A 223 16.93 -6.08 7.98
CA GLU A 223 16.20 -5.17 8.86
C GLU A 223 16.21 -5.61 10.34
N ASP A 224 16.77 -6.78 10.66
CA ASP A 224 16.69 -7.37 12.01
C ASP A 224 17.40 -6.54 13.10
N ASN A 225 18.38 -5.69 12.70
CA ASN A 225 19.15 -4.85 13.59
C ASN A 225 18.72 -3.37 13.56
N LEU A 226 17.58 -3.05 12.92
CA LEU A 226 17.03 -1.71 12.86
C LEU A 226 16.00 -1.49 13.99
N ASP A 227 15.83 -0.25 14.42
CA ASP A 227 14.84 0.10 15.44
C ASP A 227 13.40 -0.19 14.94
N PHE A 228 13.17 -0.02 13.64
CA PHE A 228 11.92 -0.41 12.97
C PHE A 228 12.17 -0.78 11.49
N THR A 229 11.30 -1.60 10.94
CA THR A 229 11.33 -1.97 9.52
C THR A 229 11.24 -0.73 8.64
N MET A 230 11.95 -0.72 7.50
CA MET A 230 12.00 0.43 6.58
C MET A 230 12.77 1.66 7.09
N GLU A 231 13.46 1.61 8.22
CA GLU A 231 14.27 2.74 8.73
C GLU A 231 15.33 3.19 7.73
N TRP A 232 15.89 2.27 6.96
CA TRP A 232 16.93 2.50 5.95
C TRP A 232 16.43 3.29 4.73
N LEU A 233 15.11 3.38 4.53
CA LEU A 233 14.53 3.98 3.33
C LEU A 233 14.80 5.49 3.24
N ARG A 234 15.08 5.92 2.02
CA ARG A 234 15.01 7.30 1.58
C ARG A 234 14.01 7.41 0.43
N ARG A 235 13.59 8.62 0.10
CA ARG A 235 12.88 8.85 -1.16
C ARG A 235 13.84 8.57 -2.32
N HIS A 236 13.36 8.08 -3.44
CA HIS A 236 14.25 7.66 -4.53
C HIS A 236 15.15 8.79 -5.08
N ASP A 237 14.76 10.05 -4.88
CA ASP A 237 15.55 11.22 -5.26
C ASP A 237 16.56 11.68 -4.19
N GLU A 238 16.67 10.95 -3.09
CA GLU A 238 17.59 11.20 -1.97
C GLU A 238 18.71 10.14 -1.83
N TYR A 239 18.79 9.16 -2.73
CA TYR A 239 19.85 8.15 -2.77
C TYR A 239 21.10 8.67 -3.44
#